data_680a38cdd3477288fd56338763ff39f3
#
_entry.id   680a38cdd3477288fd56338763ff39f3
#
_cell.length_a   1.000
_cell.length_b   1.000
_cell.length_c   1.000
_cell.angle_alpha   90.00
_cell.angle_beta   90.00
_cell.angle_gamma   90.00
#
_symmetry.space_group_name_H-M   'P 1'
#
loop_
_entity.id
_entity.type
_entity.pdbx_description
1 polymer ?
#
loop_
_entity_poly.entity_id
_entity_poly.type
_entity_poly.pdbx_seq_one_letter_code
_entity_poly.pdbx_strand_id
1 'polypeptide(L)'
;MPEYSKPLGDVVKCARKRLDLTQNEVADSIQVDVRTIINIENFKGNPKMEVLYPLIRSLKIDAREIFYPEMQRESPSLAQLRLLVEDCSEEEAAAIIPVLQSVISALRDKNAIPIT
;
A
#
# COMPACT_ATOMS: atom_id res chain seq x y z
N MET A 1 -3.78 18.85 9.33
CA MET A 1 -4.42 17.60 8.90
C MET A 1 -3.55 16.42 9.31
N PRO A 2 -4.16 15.23 9.53
CA PRO A 2 -3.38 14.04 9.83
C PRO A 2 -2.37 13.71 8.73
N GLU A 3 -1.29 13.03 9.13
CA GLU A 3 -0.23 12.62 8.20
C GLU A 3 -0.74 11.82 7.01
N TYR A 4 -1.77 11.01 7.22
CA TYR A 4 -2.30 10.15 6.17
C TYR A 4 -3.18 10.87 5.16
N SER A 5 -3.55 12.11 5.40
CA SER A 5 -4.46 12.86 4.52
C SER A 5 -3.89 13.02 3.12
N LYS A 6 -2.59 13.27 3.00
CA LYS A 6 -1.96 13.43 1.69
C LYS A 6 -1.83 12.11 0.93
N PRO A 7 -1.24 11.04 1.50
CA PRO A 7 -1.20 9.77 0.78
C PRO A 7 -2.60 9.24 0.46
N LEU A 8 -3.56 9.38 1.37
CA LEU A 8 -4.93 8.96 1.12
C LEU A 8 -5.53 9.72 -0.08
N GLY A 9 -5.43 11.03 -0.09
CA GLY A 9 -5.96 11.86 -1.18
C GLY A 9 -5.32 11.56 -2.53
N ASP A 10 -3.99 11.44 -2.54
CA ASP A 10 -3.25 11.11 -3.76
C ASP A 10 -3.65 9.76 -4.32
N VAL A 11 -3.72 8.74 -3.47
CA VAL A 11 -4.03 7.37 -3.88
C VAL A 11 -5.47 7.27 -4.39
N VAL A 12 -6.42 7.90 -3.71
CA VAL A 12 -7.83 7.90 -4.13
C VAL A 12 -7.97 8.57 -5.50
N LYS A 13 -7.35 9.72 -5.69
CA LYS A 13 -7.41 10.45 -6.95
C LYS A 13 -6.78 9.65 -8.08
N CYS A 14 -5.60 9.08 -7.86
CA CYS A 14 -4.93 8.25 -8.86
C CYS A 14 -5.74 7.01 -9.23
N ALA A 15 -6.30 6.31 -8.24
CA ALA A 15 -7.11 5.12 -8.47
C ALA A 15 -8.37 5.46 -9.24
N ARG A 16 -9.04 6.56 -8.86
CA ARG A 16 -10.25 7.02 -9.55
C ARG A 16 -9.96 7.31 -11.02
N LYS A 17 -8.88 8.03 -11.30
CA LYS A 17 -8.49 8.37 -12.67
C LYS A 17 -8.08 7.14 -13.48
N ARG A 18 -7.39 6.21 -12.85
CA ARG A 18 -7.00 4.95 -13.49
C ARG A 18 -8.21 4.15 -13.95
N LEU A 19 -9.30 4.20 -13.18
CA LEU A 19 -10.55 3.54 -13.51
C LEU A 19 -11.48 4.39 -14.38
N ASP A 20 -11.04 5.58 -14.75
CA ASP A 20 -11.78 6.53 -15.58
C ASP A 20 -13.14 6.91 -14.96
N LEU A 21 -13.15 7.16 -13.67
CA LEU A 21 -14.35 7.52 -12.93
C LEU A 21 -14.33 8.99 -12.53
N THR A 22 -15.52 9.60 -12.47
CA THR A 22 -15.68 10.95 -11.93
C THR A 22 -15.81 10.87 -10.40
N GLN A 23 -15.62 11.99 -9.74
CA GLN A 23 -15.83 12.08 -8.28
C GLN A 23 -17.28 11.73 -7.92
N ASN A 24 -18.25 12.16 -8.74
CA ASN A 24 -19.66 11.83 -8.53
C ASN A 24 -19.93 10.34 -8.66
N GLU A 25 -19.32 9.69 -9.65
CA GLU A 25 -19.49 8.25 -9.84
C GLU A 25 -18.94 7.45 -8.66
N VAL A 26 -17.81 7.87 -8.14
CA VAL A 26 -17.23 7.22 -6.94
C VAL A 26 -18.15 7.41 -5.74
N ALA A 27 -18.59 8.65 -5.51
CA ALA A 27 -19.48 8.95 -4.40
C ALA A 27 -20.77 8.14 -4.46
N ASP A 28 -21.38 8.06 -5.66
CA ASP A 28 -22.60 7.30 -5.87
C ASP A 28 -22.38 5.81 -5.61
N SER A 29 -21.25 5.27 -6.03
CA SER A 29 -20.96 3.84 -5.89
C SER A 29 -20.86 3.38 -4.43
N ILE A 30 -20.46 4.28 -3.53
CA ILE A 30 -20.34 3.96 -2.10
C ILE A 30 -21.39 4.72 -1.26
N GLN A 31 -22.34 5.38 -1.92
CA GLN A 31 -23.47 6.05 -1.27
C GLN A 31 -23.05 7.13 -0.26
N VAL A 32 -22.13 7.99 -0.67
CA VAL A 32 -21.72 9.15 0.12
C VAL A 32 -21.92 10.43 -0.69
N ASP A 33 -21.93 11.56 -0.03
CA ASP A 33 -21.97 12.86 -0.68
C ASP A 33 -20.65 13.07 -1.45
N VAL A 34 -20.74 13.65 -2.65
CA VAL A 34 -19.56 13.90 -3.48
C VAL A 34 -18.55 14.79 -2.76
N ARG A 35 -18.99 15.65 -1.85
CA ARG A 35 -18.09 16.49 -1.06
C ARG A 35 -17.14 15.68 -0.20
N THR A 36 -17.56 14.47 0.22
CA THR A 36 -16.68 13.57 0.96
C THR A 36 -15.49 13.18 0.09
N ILE A 37 -15.73 12.85 -1.18
CA ILE A 37 -14.67 12.48 -2.12
C ILE A 37 -13.78 13.69 -2.43
N ILE A 38 -14.40 14.84 -2.69
CA ILE A 38 -13.67 16.08 -2.98
C ILE A 38 -12.74 16.42 -1.83
N ASN A 39 -13.23 16.34 -0.60
CA ASN A 39 -12.42 16.65 0.60
C ASN A 39 -11.26 15.69 0.75
N ILE A 40 -11.50 14.39 0.51
CA ILE A 40 -10.42 13.38 0.57
C ILE A 40 -9.33 13.72 -0.45
N GLU A 41 -9.71 14.00 -1.69
CA GLU A 41 -8.75 14.29 -2.76
C GLU A 41 -8.02 15.62 -2.55
N ASN A 42 -8.61 16.53 -1.79
CA ASN A 42 -8.00 17.81 -1.45
C ASN A 42 -7.25 17.79 -0.11
N PHE A 43 -6.99 16.61 0.42
CA PHE A 43 -6.22 16.39 1.66
C PHE A 43 -6.89 16.96 2.90
N LYS A 44 -8.21 17.12 2.86
CA LYS A 44 -9.02 17.64 3.97
C LYS A 44 -9.91 16.57 4.58
N GLY A 45 -9.87 15.35 4.03
CA GLY A 45 -10.72 14.28 4.49
C GLY A 45 -10.10 13.48 5.62
N ASN A 46 -10.95 13.10 6.55
CA ASN A 46 -10.63 12.15 7.59
C ASN A 46 -11.79 11.16 7.68
N PRO A 47 -11.93 10.28 6.66
CA PRO A 47 -13.10 9.42 6.57
C PRO A 47 -13.10 8.36 7.67
N LYS A 48 -14.30 8.07 8.17
CA LYS A 48 -14.51 6.96 9.08
C LYS A 48 -14.33 5.65 8.31
N MET A 49 -14.09 4.58 9.03
CA MET A 49 -13.89 3.25 8.42
C MET A 49 -15.09 2.84 7.55
N GLU A 50 -16.32 3.21 7.94
CA GLU A 50 -17.54 2.90 7.16
C GLU A 50 -17.53 3.54 5.77
N VAL A 51 -16.75 4.60 5.57
CA VAL A 51 -16.54 5.23 4.26
C VAL A 51 -15.28 4.69 3.60
N LEU A 52 -14.21 4.60 4.37
CA LEU A 52 -12.89 4.20 3.87
C LEU A 52 -12.89 2.77 3.33
N TYR A 53 -13.51 1.84 4.05
CA TYR A 53 -13.55 0.43 3.67
C TYR A 53 -14.18 0.24 2.27
N PRO A 54 -15.43 0.69 2.02
CA PRO A 54 -15.99 0.54 0.68
C PRO A 54 -15.26 1.35 -0.38
N LEU A 55 -14.69 2.49 -0.03
CA LEU A 55 -13.94 3.32 -0.96
C LEU A 55 -12.70 2.57 -1.49
N ILE A 56 -11.92 2.00 -0.60
CA ILE A 56 -10.72 1.25 -0.96
C ILE A 56 -11.07 0.04 -1.82
N ARG A 57 -12.10 -0.68 -1.46
CA ARG A 57 -12.52 -1.86 -2.21
C ARG A 57 -13.09 -1.50 -3.58
N SER A 58 -13.90 -0.45 -3.65
CA SER A 58 -14.52 0.02 -4.89
C SER A 58 -13.48 0.47 -5.91
N LEU A 59 -12.46 1.18 -5.46
CA LEU A 59 -11.39 1.68 -6.32
C LEU A 59 -10.24 0.69 -6.50
N LYS A 60 -10.31 -0.48 -5.87
CA LYS A 60 -9.29 -1.53 -5.94
C LYS A 60 -7.92 -1.01 -5.54
N ILE A 61 -7.89 -0.24 -4.46
CA ILE A 61 -6.67 0.34 -3.94
C ILE A 61 -5.92 -0.70 -3.10
N ASP A 62 -4.61 -0.75 -3.26
CA ASP A 62 -3.76 -1.48 -2.34
C ASP A 62 -3.59 -0.59 -1.10
N ALA A 63 -4.12 -1.06 0.03
CA ALA A 63 -4.11 -0.27 1.27
C ALA A 63 -2.71 0.12 1.73
N ARG A 64 -1.67 -0.62 1.33
CA ARG A 64 -0.28 -0.28 1.65
C ARG A 64 0.12 1.07 1.08
N GLU A 65 -0.49 1.47 -0.04
CA GLU A 65 -0.20 2.78 -0.64
C GLU A 65 -0.60 3.93 0.27
N ILE A 66 -1.57 3.71 1.15
CA ILE A 66 -2.04 4.70 2.10
C ILE A 66 -1.28 4.60 3.42
N PHE A 67 -1.16 3.38 3.96
CA PHE A 67 -0.62 3.15 5.31
C PHE A 67 0.90 3.06 5.35
N TYR A 68 1.52 2.66 4.24
CA TYR A 68 2.97 2.51 4.12
C TYR A 68 3.43 3.11 2.80
N PRO A 69 3.20 4.42 2.57
CA PRO A 69 3.55 5.04 1.29
C PRO A 69 5.05 4.99 0.99
N GLU A 70 5.87 4.92 2.02
CA GLU A 70 7.32 4.79 1.89
C GLU A 70 7.74 3.48 1.25
N MET A 71 6.86 2.47 1.23
CA MET A 71 7.12 1.16 0.65
C MET A 71 6.70 1.04 -0.81
N GLN A 72 6.26 2.14 -1.42
CA GLN A 72 5.78 2.15 -2.81
C GLN A 72 6.86 1.93 -3.84
N ARG A 73 8.09 2.24 -3.48
CA ARG A 73 9.21 2.12 -4.41
C ARG A 73 9.97 0.83 -4.14
N GLU A 74 9.35 -0.27 -4.57
CA GLU A 74 10.00 -1.55 -4.47
C GLU A 74 11.11 -1.62 -5.53
N SER A 75 12.34 -1.95 -5.09
CA SER A 75 13.45 -2.14 -6.01
C SER A 75 13.22 -3.41 -6.85
N PRO A 76 13.86 -3.53 -8.02
CA PRO A 76 13.77 -4.77 -8.81
C PRO A 76 14.14 -6.02 -8.02
N SER A 77 15.15 -5.93 -7.14
CA SER A 77 15.56 -7.07 -6.31
C SER A 77 14.51 -7.46 -5.29
N LEU A 78 13.90 -6.48 -4.62
CA LEU A 78 12.82 -6.75 -3.67
C LEU A 78 11.59 -7.32 -4.37
N ALA A 79 11.26 -6.81 -5.56
CA ALA A 79 10.13 -7.32 -6.34
C ALA A 79 10.35 -8.79 -6.71
N GLN A 80 11.57 -9.13 -7.15
CA GLN A 80 11.93 -10.50 -7.51
C GLN A 80 11.86 -11.43 -6.29
N LEU A 81 12.39 -10.96 -5.17
CA LEU A 81 12.35 -11.73 -3.91
C LEU A 81 10.92 -11.99 -3.47
N ARG A 82 10.07 -10.97 -3.52
CA ARG A 82 8.67 -11.10 -3.17
C ARG A 82 7.97 -12.13 -4.06
N LEU A 83 8.21 -12.09 -5.37
CA LEU A 83 7.61 -13.04 -6.31
C LEU A 83 8.06 -14.48 -6.01
N LEU A 84 9.31 -14.66 -5.64
CA LEU A 84 9.81 -15.99 -5.26
C LEU A 84 9.07 -16.55 -4.05
N VAL A 85 8.88 -15.72 -3.03
CA VAL A 85 8.22 -16.19 -1.80
C VAL A 85 6.71 -16.35 -1.96
N GLU A 86 6.09 -15.59 -2.86
CA GLU A 86 4.65 -15.72 -3.12
C GLU A 86 4.27 -17.10 -3.70
N ASP A 87 5.19 -17.73 -4.42
CA ASP A 87 4.97 -19.05 -5.00
C ASP A 87 5.21 -20.19 -4.00
N CYS A 88 5.71 -19.91 -2.82
CA CYS A 88 6.04 -20.93 -1.85
C CYS A 88 4.79 -21.53 -1.20
N SER A 89 4.82 -22.84 -0.99
CA SER A 89 3.85 -23.50 -0.15
C SER A 89 4.09 -23.14 1.31
N GLU A 90 3.13 -23.46 2.18
CA GLU A 90 3.28 -23.24 3.62
C GLU A 90 4.49 -23.99 4.18
N GLU A 91 4.71 -25.22 3.73
CA GLU A 91 5.86 -26.03 4.17
C GLU A 91 7.18 -25.42 3.74
N GLU A 92 7.23 -24.96 2.48
CA GLU A 92 8.42 -24.29 1.95
C GLU A 92 8.69 -22.98 2.68
N ALA A 93 7.65 -22.19 2.93
CA ALA A 93 7.79 -20.92 3.65
C ALA A 93 8.33 -21.14 5.05
N ALA A 94 7.80 -22.12 5.77
CA ALA A 94 8.25 -22.46 7.12
C ALA A 94 9.74 -22.86 7.14
N ALA A 95 10.18 -23.59 6.11
CA ALA A 95 11.58 -24.02 6.00
C ALA A 95 12.51 -22.86 5.64
N ILE A 96 12.03 -21.92 4.83
CA ILE A 96 12.83 -20.79 4.33
C ILE A 96 13.05 -19.70 5.40
N ILE A 97 12.06 -19.44 6.24
CA ILE A 97 12.11 -18.36 7.23
C ILE A 97 13.41 -18.36 8.05
N PRO A 98 13.79 -19.45 8.72
CA PRO A 98 15.03 -19.42 9.52
C PRO A 98 16.29 -19.23 8.67
N VAL A 99 16.28 -19.72 7.43
CA VAL A 99 17.41 -19.54 6.51
C VAL A 99 17.53 -18.06 6.13
N LEU A 100 16.42 -17.42 5.75
CA LEU A 100 16.43 -15.99 5.45
C LEU A 100 16.84 -15.15 6.64
N GLN A 101 16.37 -15.48 7.83
CA GLN A 101 16.74 -14.76 9.04
C GLN A 101 18.24 -14.82 9.27
N SER A 102 18.84 -16.00 9.08
CA SER A 102 20.29 -16.19 9.22
C SER A 102 21.06 -15.38 8.19
N VAL A 103 20.63 -15.42 6.93
CA VAL A 103 21.29 -14.67 5.84
C VAL A 103 21.19 -13.16 6.10
N ILE A 104 20.01 -12.68 6.47
CA ILE A 104 19.80 -11.26 6.77
C ILE A 104 20.69 -10.80 7.92
N SER A 105 20.77 -11.60 8.99
CA SER A 105 21.63 -11.29 10.13
C SER A 105 23.09 -11.20 9.71
N ALA A 106 23.56 -12.15 8.92
CA ALA A 106 24.92 -12.17 8.42
C ALA A 106 25.23 -10.95 7.55
N LEU A 107 24.29 -10.56 6.69
CA LEU A 107 24.45 -9.39 5.83
C LEU A 107 24.52 -8.09 6.63
N ARG A 108 23.71 -7.98 7.66
CA ARG A 108 23.71 -6.80 8.53
C ARG A 108 24.99 -6.71 9.36
N ASP A 109 25.49 -7.83 9.84
CA ASP A 109 26.76 -7.88 10.55
C ASP A 109 27.92 -7.49 9.62
N LYS A 110 27.88 -7.96 8.38
CA LYS A 110 28.87 -7.59 7.36
C LYS A 110 28.83 -6.10 7.06
N ASN A 111 27.64 -5.51 7.06
CA ASN A 111 27.50 -4.07 6.84
C ASN A 111 28.05 -3.26 8.01
N ALA A 112 28.01 -3.83 9.22
CA ALA A 112 28.58 -3.20 10.42
C ALA A 112 30.11 -3.31 10.45
N ILE A 113 30.66 -4.33 9.78
CA ILE A 113 32.11 -4.55 9.66
C ILE A 113 32.53 -4.24 8.24
N PRO A 114 33.41 -3.25 8.02
CA PRO A 114 33.87 -2.93 6.67
C PRO A 114 34.47 -4.16 5.99
N ILE A 115 33.98 -4.49 4.80
CA ILE A 115 34.49 -5.56 3.97
C ILE A 115 35.28 -4.92 2.85
N THR A 116 36.50 -5.27 2.77
CA THR A 116 37.36 -4.80 1.67
C THR A 116 37.13 -5.62 0.41
#